data_593436c36076051dab63812543e8891c
#
_entry.id   593436c36076051dab63812543e8891c
#
_cell.length_a   1.000
_cell.length_b   1.000
_cell.length_c   1.000
_cell.angle_alpha   90.00
_cell.angle_beta   90.00
_cell.angle_gamma   90.00
#
_symmetry.space_group_name_H-M   'P 1'
#
loop_
_entity.id
_entity.type
_entity.pdbx_description
1 polymer ?
#
loop_
_entity_poly.entity_id
_entity_poly.type
_entity_poly.pdbx_seq_one_letter_code
_entity_poly.pdbx_strand_id
1 'polypeptide(L)'
;MSKIFQKKYRSGCPVASSLDLIGDKWSLLIIRDIFYFHKRTFKEFSSSPEKISTNILSNRLKRLENIKIIQKNQLKDNKKSFVYTLTESGICLIPTVIEILIWGDHNIQDNSGLLDMGISNLKDNQIAKQNYITKVRQNYLKKLPQELTSLTKIASN
;
A
#
# COMPACT_ATOMS: atom_id res chain seq x y z
N MET A 1 -5.40 -17.55 6.94
CA MET A 1 -4.26 -16.64 6.63
C MET A 1 -3.05 -17.45 6.24
N SER A 2 -2.63 -17.41 4.99
CA SER A 2 -1.41 -18.10 4.55
C SER A 2 -0.17 -17.32 5.04
N LYS A 3 0.73 -17.99 5.75
CA LYS A 3 2.01 -17.41 6.17
C LYS A 3 2.83 -17.04 4.93
N ILE A 4 3.23 -15.78 4.82
CA ILE A 4 3.81 -15.21 3.60
C ILE A 4 5.20 -15.74 3.28
N PHE A 5 5.99 -16.25 4.23
CA PHE A 5 7.32 -16.79 3.98
C PHE A 5 7.85 -17.74 5.05
N GLN A 6 8.52 -18.82 4.61
CA GLN A 6 9.52 -19.55 5.39
C GLN A 6 10.93 -19.05 5.02
N LYS A 7 11.27 -17.81 5.37
CA LYS A 7 12.63 -17.32 5.30
C LYS A 7 13.20 -17.34 6.72
N LYS A 8 14.47 -17.75 6.87
CA LYS A 8 15.18 -17.58 8.14
C LYS A 8 15.30 -16.09 8.42
N TYR A 9 14.47 -15.58 9.33
CA TYR A 9 14.48 -14.17 9.70
C TYR A 9 15.75 -13.82 10.47
N ARG A 10 16.22 -12.58 10.34
CA ARG A 10 17.38 -12.04 11.04
C ARG A 10 17.24 -12.09 12.55
N SER A 11 16.02 -11.96 13.06
CA SER A 11 15.70 -12.07 14.48
C SER A 11 14.30 -12.64 14.70
N GLY A 12 13.97 -13.04 15.93
CA GLY A 12 12.63 -13.46 16.32
C GLY A 12 11.64 -12.28 16.52
N CYS A 13 12.08 -11.04 16.33
CA CYS A 13 11.23 -9.87 16.49
C CYS A 13 10.34 -9.67 15.25
N PRO A 14 8.99 -9.66 15.39
CA PRO A 14 8.09 -9.44 14.26
C PRO A 14 8.29 -8.09 13.58
N VAL A 15 8.63 -7.03 14.34
CA VAL A 15 8.91 -5.69 13.79
C VAL A 15 10.14 -5.75 12.89
N ALA A 16 11.26 -6.33 13.35
CA ALA A 16 12.47 -6.46 12.56
C ALA A 16 12.21 -7.25 11.27
N SER A 17 11.49 -8.37 11.37
CA SER A 17 11.14 -9.21 10.23
C SER A 17 10.23 -8.48 9.23
N SER A 18 9.28 -7.69 9.71
CA SER A 18 8.41 -6.86 8.85
C SER A 18 9.22 -5.79 8.13
N LEU A 19 10.12 -5.10 8.83
CA LEU A 19 11.00 -4.10 8.23
C LEU A 19 11.96 -4.71 7.19
N ASP A 20 12.44 -5.94 7.41
CA ASP A 20 13.22 -6.66 6.40
C ASP A 20 12.42 -6.91 5.11
N LEU A 21 11.10 -7.00 5.17
CA LEU A 21 10.22 -7.23 4.03
C LEU A 21 9.78 -5.93 3.33
N ILE A 22 9.33 -4.94 4.10
CA ILE A 22 8.65 -3.75 3.59
C ILE A 22 9.23 -2.43 4.11
N GLY A 23 10.29 -2.46 4.94
CA GLY A 23 10.78 -1.28 5.66
C GLY A 23 11.54 -0.25 4.80
N ASP A 24 11.71 -0.47 3.52
CA ASP A 24 12.26 0.55 2.65
C ASP A 24 11.18 1.56 2.21
N LYS A 25 11.58 2.84 2.11
CA LYS A 25 10.67 3.94 1.79
C LYS A 25 9.86 3.71 0.51
N TRP A 26 10.46 3.10 -0.51
CA TRP A 26 9.81 2.93 -1.80
C TRP A 26 8.72 1.87 -1.77
N SER A 27 8.91 0.79 -1.01
CA SER A 27 7.87 -0.23 -0.80
C SER A 27 6.63 0.37 -0.14
N LEU A 28 6.80 1.15 0.93
CA LEU A 28 5.68 1.80 1.62
C LEU A 28 4.99 2.85 0.75
N LEU A 29 5.75 3.62 -0.03
CA LEU A 29 5.19 4.61 -0.96
C LEU A 29 4.40 3.96 -2.10
N ILE A 30 4.86 2.84 -2.66
CA ILE A 30 4.11 2.09 -3.67
C ILE A 30 2.80 1.55 -3.07
N ILE A 31 2.83 0.99 -1.86
CA ILE A 31 1.62 0.52 -1.19
C ILE A 31 0.63 1.68 -0.99
N ARG A 32 1.10 2.84 -0.49
CA ARG A 32 0.29 4.06 -0.37
C ARG A 32 -0.33 4.47 -1.71
N ASP A 33 0.46 4.52 -2.75
CA ASP A 33 0.04 4.94 -4.09
C ASP A 33 -1.08 4.04 -4.64
N ILE A 34 -1.00 2.73 -4.37
CA ILE A 34 -2.03 1.79 -4.81
C ILE A 34 -3.35 2.04 -4.08
N PHE A 35 -3.38 2.13 -2.76
CA PHE A 35 -4.65 2.21 -2.05
C PHE A 35 -5.20 3.63 -1.94
N TYR A 36 -4.34 4.64 -1.85
CA TYR A 36 -4.75 6.01 -1.58
C TYR A 36 -4.94 6.80 -2.88
N PHE A 37 -3.92 6.80 -3.75
CA PHE A 37 -3.97 7.50 -5.04
C PHE A 37 -4.51 6.64 -6.19
N HIS A 38 -4.84 5.38 -5.93
CA HIS A 38 -5.38 4.41 -6.91
C HIS A 38 -4.50 4.18 -8.13
N LYS A 39 -3.19 4.41 -8.00
CA LYS A 39 -2.23 4.10 -9.06
C LYS A 39 -2.15 2.59 -9.27
N ARG A 40 -2.07 2.17 -10.53
CA ARG A 40 -2.15 0.77 -10.93
C ARG A 40 -1.03 0.35 -11.88
N THR A 41 -0.50 1.29 -12.67
CA THR A 41 0.44 0.99 -13.74
C THR A 41 1.84 1.48 -13.41
N PHE A 42 2.84 0.88 -14.05
CA PHE A 42 4.24 1.31 -13.91
C PHE A 42 4.41 2.80 -14.22
N LYS A 43 3.71 3.30 -15.28
CA LYS A 43 3.76 4.71 -15.69
C LYS A 43 3.24 5.63 -14.58
N GLU A 44 2.11 5.27 -13.95
CA GLU A 44 1.53 6.07 -12.85
C GLU A 44 2.45 6.11 -11.64
N PHE A 45 3.10 5.00 -11.26
CA PHE A 45 4.10 5.03 -10.17
C PHE A 45 5.31 5.88 -10.52
N SER A 46 5.81 5.81 -11.76
CA SER A 46 6.94 6.60 -12.21
C SER A 46 6.68 8.11 -12.18
N SER A 47 5.41 8.53 -12.28
CA SER A 47 4.99 9.93 -12.21
C SER A 47 4.78 10.45 -10.80
N SER A 48 5.09 9.66 -9.76
CA SER A 48 4.97 10.09 -8.37
C SER A 48 5.93 11.25 -8.06
N PRO A 49 5.50 12.23 -7.26
CA PRO A 49 6.30 13.41 -6.94
C PRO A 49 7.63 13.09 -6.27
N GLU A 50 7.71 11.94 -5.61
CA GLU A 50 8.94 11.45 -4.97
C GLU A 50 10.01 10.98 -5.96
N LYS A 51 9.73 10.96 -7.27
CA LYS A 51 10.67 10.69 -8.37
C LYS A 51 11.46 9.40 -8.20
N ILE A 52 10.78 8.29 -7.98
CA ILE A 52 11.42 6.97 -7.94
C ILE A 52 12.05 6.63 -9.30
N SER A 53 13.30 6.19 -9.29
CA SER A 53 13.95 5.76 -10.53
C SER A 53 13.32 4.46 -11.06
N THR A 54 13.31 4.29 -12.38
CA THR A 54 12.71 3.13 -13.05
C THR A 54 13.29 1.80 -12.59
N ASN A 55 14.61 1.76 -12.35
CA ASN A 55 15.28 0.57 -11.85
C ASN A 55 14.83 0.19 -10.43
N ILE A 56 14.73 1.18 -9.55
CA ILE A 56 14.26 0.97 -8.18
C ILE A 56 12.79 0.54 -8.21
N LEU A 57 11.94 1.24 -8.97
CA LEU A 57 10.52 0.91 -9.10
C LEU A 57 10.32 -0.53 -9.58
N SER A 58 11.00 -0.92 -10.67
CA SER A 58 10.92 -2.29 -11.19
C SER A 58 11.32 -3.33 -10.16
N ASN A 59 12.42 -3.08 -9.45
CA ASN A 59 12.90 -3.97 -8.39
C ASN A 59 11.90 -4.08 -7.23
N ARG A 60 11.32 -2.96 -6.79
CA ARG A 60 10.36 -2.94 -5.68
C ARG A 60 9.04 -3.60 -6.04
N LEU A 61 8.50 -3.35 -7.24
CA LEU A 61 7.30 -4.03 -7.71
C LEU A 61 7.49 -5.54 -7.75
N LYS A 62 8.61 -6.02 -8.34
CA LYS A 62 8.94 -7.45 -8.35
C LYS A 62 9.09 -8.03 -6.94
N ARG A 63 9.74 -7.29 -6.03
CA ARG A 63 9.89 -7.73 -4.63
C ARG A 63 8.54 -7.83 -3.93
N LEU A 64 7.70 -6.79 -4.00
CA LEU A 64 6.37 -6.79 -3.37
C LEU A 64 5.47 -7.88 -3.93
N GLU A 65 5.56 -8.17 -5.23
CA GLU A 65 4.86 -9.29 -5.87
C GLU A 65 5.36 -10.64 -5.33
N ASN A 66 6.67 -10.85 -5.25
CA ASN A 66 7.27 -12.07 -4.73
C ASN A 66 6.86 -12.34 -3.28
N ILE A 67 6.79 -11.32 -2.45
CA ILE A 67 6.35 -11.44 -1.05
C ILE A 67 4.82 -11.38 -0.89
N LYS A 68 4.06 -11.44 -1.98
CA LYS A 68 2.60 -11.51 -1.99
C LYS A 68 1.91 -10.32 -1.28
N ILE A 69 2.52 -9.15 -1.30
CA ILE A 69 1.89 -7.90 -0.85
C ILE A 69 1.09 -7.27 -1.99
N ILE A 70 1.61 -7.34 -3.20
CA ILE A 70 0.88 -6.96 -4.40
C ILE A 70 0.74 -8.15 -5.34
N GLN A 71 -0.19 -8.05 -6.25
CA GLN A 71 -0.34 -8.95 -7.39
C GLN A 71 -0.33 -8.14 -8.68
N LYS A 72 0.31 -8.72 -9.70
CA LYS A 72 0.36 -8.20 -11.05
C LYS A 72 -0.69 -8.89 -11.90
N ASN A 73 -1.58 -8.12 -12.51
CA ASN A 73 -2.69 -8.64 -13.29
C ASN A 73 -2.62 -8.08 -14.72
N GLN A 74 -3.15 -8.82 -15.66
CA GLN A 74 -3.36 -8.37 -17.02
C GLN A 74 -4.87 -8.22 -17.23
N LEU A 75 -5.31 -7.06 -17.71
CA LEU A 75 -6.72 -6.84 -18.02
C LEU A 75 -7.07 -7.47 -19.36
N LYS A 76 -8.28 -8.01 -19.48
CA LYS A 76 -8.76 -8.69 -20.71
C LYS A 76 -8.71 -7.78 -21.93
N ASP A 77 -9.10 -6.51 -21.73
CA ASP A 77 -9.19 -5.53 -22.81
C ASP A 77 -7.86 -4.87 -23.16
N ASN A 78 -6.81 -5.05 -22.34
CA ASN A 78 -5.49 -4.48 -22.59
C ASN A 78 -4.36 -5.44 -22.22
N LYS A 79 -4.10 -6.38 -23.13
CA LYS A 79 -3.05 -7.40 -22.98
C LYS A 79 -1.62 -6.85 -22.98
N LYS A 80 -1.41 -5.57 -23.33
CA LYS A 80 -0.08 -4.94 -23.37
C LYS A 80 0.31 -4.28 -22.06
N SER A 81 -0.65 -4.04 -21.16
CA SER A 81 -0.43 -3.35 -19.89
C SER A 81 -0.69 -4.25 -18.70
N PHE A 82 0.16 -4.13 -17.70
CA PHE A 82 -0.05 -4.77 -16.42
C PHE A 82 -0.56 -3.76 -15.40
N VAL A 83 -1.48 -4.21 -14.54
CA VAL A 83 -1.98 -3.47 -13.40
C VAL A 83 -1.59 -4.17 -12.10
N TYR A 84 -1.23 -3.38 -11.10
CA TYR A 84 -0.84 -3.85 -9.78
C TYR A 84 -1.94 -3.53 -8.78
N THR A 85 -2.30 -4.51 -7.96
CA THR A 85 -3.28 -4.39 -6.90
C THR A 85 -2.75 -5.00 -5.62
N LEU A 86 -3.27 -4.56 -4.46
CA LEU A 86 -2.93 -5.19 -3.19
C LEU A 86 -3.58 -6.57 -3.10
N THR A 87 -2.85 -7.51 -2.54
CA THR A 87 -3.40 -8.78 -2.06
C THR A 87 -4.12 -8.56 -0.71
N GLU A 88 -4.71 -9.60 -0.13
CA GLU A 88 -5.25 -9.55 1.23
C GLU A 88 -4.19 -9.11 2.25
N SER A 89 -2.98 -9.67 2.17
CA SER A 89 -1.86 -9.25 3.02
C SER A 89 -1.46 -7.80 2.81
N GLY A 90 -1.51 -7.31 1.57
CA GLY A 90 -1.26 -5.91 1.26
C GLY A 90 -2.34 -4.97 1.82
N ILE A 91 -3.61 -5.38 1.76
CA ILE A 91 -4.74 -4.64 2.35
C ILE A 91 -4.59 -4.55 3.88
N CYS A 92 -4.06 -5.59 4.53
CA CYS A 92 -3.78 -5.57 5.97
C CYS A 92 -2.70 -4.55 6.37
N LEU A 93 -1.89 -4.04 5.44
CA LEU A 93 -0.90 -2.98 5.70
C LEU A 93 -1.49 -1.56 5.64
N ILE A 94 -2.71 -1.38 5.14
CA ILE A 94 -3.34 -0.05 5.03
C ILE A 94 -3.34 0.68 6.39
N PRO A 95 -3.77 0.07 7.51
CA PRO A 95 -3.73 0.73 8.81
C PRO A 95 -2.32 1.19 9.21
N THR A 96 -1.31 0.36 8.98
CA THR A 96 0.09 0.69 9.30
C THR A 96 0.58 1.93 8.53
N VAL A 97 0.27 1.99 7.23
CA VAL A 97 0.66 3.16 6.41
C VAL A 97 -0.10 4.41 6.84
N ILE A 98 -1.37 4.28 7.23
CA ILE A 98 -2.17 5.40 7.78
C ILE A 98 -1.59 5.88 9.11
N GLU A 99 -1.11 4.99 9.99
CA GLU A 99 -0.45 5.41 11.24
C GLU A 99 0.86 6.19 10.96
N ILE A 100 1.65 5.76 9.98
CA ILE A 100 2.84 6.50 9.55
C ILE A 100 2.44 7.90 9.03
N LEU A 101 1.35 7.97 8.29
CA LEU A 101 0.82 9.21 7.72
C LEU A 101 0.37 10.17 8.81
N ILE A 102 -0.40 9.69 9.81
CA ILE A 102 -0.84 10.47 10.97
C ILE A 102 0.36 10.95 11.80
N TRP A 103 1.33 10.07 12.02
CA TRP A 103 2.57 10.43 12.73
C TRP A 103 3.33 11.53 12.00
N GLY A 104 3.47 11.42 10.68
CA GLY A 104 4.14 12.40 9.83
C GLY A 104 3.45 13.76 9.86
N ASP A 105 2.14 13.79 9.65
CA ASP A 105 1.32 15.02 9.69
C ASP A 105 1.49 15.79 11.00
N HIS A 106 1.62 15.06 12.11
CA HIS A 106 1.70 15.67 13.44
C HIS A 106 3.11 16.08 13.86
N ASN A 107 4.14 15.34 13.44
CA ASN A 107 5.50 15.49 13.98
C ASN A 107 6.48 16.18 13.02
N ILE A 108 6.15 16.30 11.74
CA ILE A 108 6.98 17.02 10.78
C ILE A 108 6.64 18.51 10.86
N GLN A 109 7.59 19.32 11.36
CA GLN A 109 7.34 20.73 11.67
C GLN A 109 7.21 21.64 10.44
N ASP A 110 7.83 21.31 9.33
CA ASP A 110 7.71 22.06 8.08
C ASP A 110 6.65 21.41 7.17
N ASN A 111 5.41 21.80 7.39
CA ASN A 111 4.26 21.30 6.63
C ASN A 111 3.99 22.08 5.33
N SER A 112 4.84 23.04 4.95
CA SER A 112 4.58 23.95 3.82
C SER A 112 4.42 23.26 2.47
N GLY A 113 4.81 21.98 2.35
CA GLY A 113 4.68 21.18 1.14
C GLY A 113 3.92 19.86 1.34
N LEU A 114 3.40 19.59 2.53
CA LEU A 114 2.63 18.36 2.76
C LEU A 114 1.25 18.45 2.14
N LEU A 115 0.82 17.36 1.54
CA LEU A 115 -0.55 17.24 1.02
C LEU A 115 -1.52 17.19 2.20
N ASP A 116 -2.58 18.00 2.15
CA ASP A 116 -3.70 17.85 3.08
C ASP A 116 -4.42 16.52 2.80
N MET A 117 -4.22 15.58 3.70
CA MET A 117 -4.80 14.25 3.64
C MET A 117 -6.09 14.14 4.47
N GLY A 118 -6.56 15.26 5.05
CA GLY A 118 -7.77 15.30 5.89
C GLY A 118 -7.68 14.46 7.16
N ILE A 119 -6.49 14.40 7.78
CA ILE A 119 -6.18 13.46 8.88
C ILE A 119 -5.78 14.14 10.18
N SER A 120 -5.69 15.46 10.19
CA SER A 120 -5.17 16.24 11.34
C SER A 120 -5.94 15.99 12.65
N ASN A 121 -7.21 15.59 12.56
CA ASN A 121 -8.05 15.28 13.72
C ASN A 121 -8.04 13.80 14.15
N LEU A 122 -7.26 12.96 13.48
CA LEU A 122 -7.31 11.50 13.71
C LEU A 122 -6.40 11.03 14.85
N LYS A 123 -5.39 11.82 15.24
CA LYS A 123 -4.39 11.42 16.21
C LYS A 123 -5.00 10.97 17.55
N ASP A 124 -5.86 11.81 18.11
CA ASP A 124 -6.42 11.62 19.46
C ASP A 124 -7.85 11.06 19.45
N ASN A 125 -8.39 10.77 18.27
CA ASN A 125 -9.74 10.24 18.11
C ASN A 125 -9.72 8.85 17.47
N GLN A 126 -9.71 7.81 18.32
CA GLN A 126 -9.65 6.41 17.88
C GLN A 126 -10.86 6.01 17.02
N ILE A 127 -12.06 6.52 17.31
CA ILE A 127 -13.27 6.21 16.55
C ILE A 127 -13.16 6.85 15.16
N ALA A 128 -12.77 8.12 15.07
CA ALA A 128 -12.57 8.80 13.79
C ALA A 128 -11.48 8.10 12.95
N LYS A 129 -10.39 7.69 13.57
CA LYS A 129 -9.31 6.95 12.94
C LYS A 129 -9.81 5.61 12.35
N GLN A 130 -10.54 4.83 13.13
CA GLN A 130 -11.08 3.55 12.68
C GLN A 130 -12.06 3.73 11.51
N ASN A 131 -12.91 4.74 11.58
CA ASN A 131 -13.84 5.10 10.51
C ASN A 131 -13.07 5.52 9.23
N TYR A 132 -12.01 6.30 9.38
CA TYR A 132 -11.17 6.72 8.27
C TYR A 132 -10.48 5.53 7.58
N ILE A 133 -9.86 4.62 8.36
CA ILE A 133 -9.24 3.39 7.85
C ILE A 133 -10.28 2.57 7.07
N THR A 134 -11.45 2.37 7.64
CA THR A 134 -12.56 1.63 7.01
C THR A 134 -12.98 2.28 5.69
N LYS A 135 -13.15 3.62 5.67
CA LYS A 135 -13.51 4.39 4.49
C LYS A 135 -12.44 4.27 3.39
N VAL A 136 -11.17 4.42 3.74
CA VAL A 136 -10.06 4.28 2.79
C VAL A 136 -10.02 2.87 2.18
N ARG A 137 -10.16 1.83 3.00
CA ARG A 137 -10.22 0.44 2.55
C ARG A 137 -11.40 0.20 1.60
N GLN A 138 -12.58 0.66 1.96
CA GLN A 138 -13.79 0.54 1.12
C GLN A 138 -13.64 1.28 -0.21
N ASN A 139 -13.08 2.49 -0.20
CA ASN A 139 -12.82 3.26 -1.41
C ASN A 139 -11.83 2.53 -2.33
N TYR A 140 -10.79 1.96 -1.76
CA TYR A 140 -9.83 1.15 -2.51
C TYR A 140 -10.53 -0.04 -3.20
N LEU A 141 -11.32 -0.80 -2.45
CA LEU A 141 -12.04 -1.97 -2.97
C LEU A 141 -13.07 -1.61 -4.05
N LYS A 142 -13.83 -0.52 -3.87
CA LYS A 142 -14.81 -0.02 -4.86
C LYS A 142 -14.17 0.40 -6.18
N LYS A 143 -12.93 0.89 -6.15
CA LYS A 143 -12.19 1.34 -7.34
C LYS A 143 -11.34 0.26 -7.99
N LEU A 144 -11.43 -0.98 -7.53
CA LEU A 144 -10.81 -2.11 -8.23
C LEU A 144 -11.50 -2.36 -9.56
N PRO A 145 -10.76 -2.72 -10.63
CA PRO A 145 -11.35 -3.19 -11.88
C PRO A 145 -12.32 -4.34 -11.60
N GLN A 146 -13.50 -4.32 -12.23
CA GLN A 146 -14.54 -5.33 -11.99
C GLN A 146 -14.04 -6.76 -12.18
N GLU A 147 -13.15 -6.97 -13.15
CA GLU A 147 -12.51 -8.27 -13.42
C GLU A 147 -11.67 -8.79 -12.26
N LEU A 148 -11.17 -7.89 -11.40
CA LEU A 148 -10.29 -8.22 -10.27
C LEU A 148 -11.05 -8.24 -8.93
N THR A 149 -12.28 -7.78 -8.89
CA THR A 149 -13.11 -7.73 -7.68
C THR A 149 -13.43 -9.14 -7.15
N SER A 150 -13.52 -10.13 -8.03
CA SER A 150 -13.74 -11.53 -7.64
C SER A 150 -12.57 -12.14 -6.85
N LEU A 151 -11.36 -11.61 -7.03
CA LEU A 151 -10.16 -12.08 -6.34
C LEU A 151 -10.03 -11.54 -4.90
N THR A 152 -10.81 -10.51 -4.56
CA THR A 152 -10.78 -9.85 -3.24
C THR A 152 -12.01 -10.14 -2.38
N LYS A 153 -12.92 -11.02 -2.82
CA LYS A 153 -14.15 -11.36 -2.08
C LYS A 153 -13.95 -12.04 -0.72
N ILE A 154 -12.72 -12.33 -0.33
CA ILE A 154 -12.39 -13.00 0.94
C ILE A 154 -12.30 -12.02 2.13
N ALA A 155 -12.38 -10.72 1.91
CA ALA A 155 -12.17 -9.71 2.95
C ALA A 155 -13.47 -9.11 3.53
N SER A 156 -14.61 -9.78 3.36
CA SER A 156 -15.94 -9.27 3.78
C SER A 156 -16.62 -10.11 4.87
N ASN A 157 -15.86 -10.97 5.56
CA ASN A 157 -16.34 -11.67 6.77
C ASN A 157 -15.52 -11.26 7.98
#